data_ac82de8c02df89707b5bce3a01c55771
#
_entry.id   ac82de8c02df89707b5bce3a01c55771
#
_cell.length_a   1.000
_cell.length_b   1.000
_cell.length_c   1.000
_cell.angle_alpha   90.00
_cell.angle_beta   90.00
_cell.angle_gamma   90.00
#
_symmetry.space_group_name_H-M   'P 1'
#
loop_
_entity.id
_entity.type
_entity.pdbx_description
1 polymer ?
#
loop_
_entity_poly.entity_id
_entity_poly.type
_entity_poly.pdbx_seq_one_letter_code
_entity_poly.pdbx_strand_id
1 'polypeptide(L)'
;RAKANQELLQSTLKEVAGNGRRVLGIGRLAAMLFLESVNLTKNAIALPFVSSAKTPLTGQVTPGRQLATARVSMARVNAIRASTRSTLNHIALTCLDGALRRYLQDQGVELRRPITIQMPVNLRKEGERTTGNKIGIIQVELSPPTDDPYVRLRNIGYSLRNVRTMVDSVAPEAIESYTIITGLVAQIAETLKMSNRMPPMGNTLVSNVPGPKDFLYLKGARMEEMHPISTLPPSNLLNITLFSYAGDLFFGLIATDELPHLEKLGEYVGEAFTELEASVRDARA
;
A
#
# COMPACT_ATOMS: atom_id res chain seq x y z
N ARG A 1 14.40 22.08 9.68
CA ARG A 1 13.36 21.05 9.43
C ARG A 1 12.09 21.31 10.27
N ALA A 2 12.18 21.58 11.57
CA ALA A 2 11.00 21.87 12.42
C ALA A 2 10.21 23.12 11.97
N LYS A 3 10.88 24.21 11.56
CA LYS A 3 10.23 25.40 11.03
C LYS A 3 9.49 25.17 9.70
N ALA A 4 10.10 24.45 8.76
CA ALA A 4 9.47 24.11 7.48
C ALA A 4 8.22 23.23 7.66
N ASN A 5 8.24 22.30 8.61
CA ASN A 5 7.07 21.48 8.95
C ASN A 5 5.96 22.30 9.62
N GLN A 6 6.31 23.30 10.45
CA GLN A 6 5.33 24.21 11.06
C GLN A 6 4.67 25.14 10.03
N GLU A 7 5.43 25.63 9.06
CA GLU A 7 4.90 26.49 7.98
C GLU A 7 3.99 25.68 7.04
N LEU A 8 4.36 24.43 6.71
CA LEU A 8 3.53 23.53 5.94
C LEU A 8 2.21 23.21 6.68
N LEU A 9 2.29 22.96 7.98
CA LEU A 9 1.13 22.68 8.84
C LEU A 9 0.18 23.89 8.88
N GLN A 10 0.70 25.09 9.04
CA GLN A 10 -0.10 26.32 9.08
C GLN A 10 -0.72 26.67 7.73
N SER A 11 0.00 26.45 6.61
CA SER A 11 -0.54 26.66 5.27
C SER A 11 -1.65 25.66 4.95
N THR A 12 -1.47 24.37 5.29
CA THR A 12 -2.47 23.33 5.07
C THR A 12 -3.72 23.55 5.92
N LEU A 13 -3.57 23.96 7.19
CA LEU A 13 -4.71 24.30 8.05
C LEU A 13 -5.50 25.52 7.54
N LYS A 14 -4.81 26.54 7.01
CA LYS A 14 -5.47 27.70 6.38
C LYS A 14 -6.23 27.33 5.10
N GLU A 15 -5.68 26.42 4.30
CA GLU A 15 -6.28 25.95 3.06
C GLU A 15 -7.51 25.07 3.32
N VAL A 16 -7.48 24.21 4.35
CA VAL A 16 -8.62 23.41 4.82
C VAL A 16 -9.73 24.30 5.41
N ALA A 17 -9.38 25.33 6.17
CA ALA A 17 -10.35 26.26 6.76
C ALA A 17 -11.07 27.15 5.73
N GLY A 18 -10.45 27.39 4.57
CA GLY A 18 -10.98 28.34 3.55
C GLY A 18 -12.05 27.82 2.62
N ASN A 19 -12.39 26.51 2.64
CA ASN A 19 -13.25 25.90 1.63
C ASN A 19 -14.44 25.12 2.21
N GLY A 20 -15.58 25.80 2.43
CA GLY A 20 -16.80 25.19 2.98
C GLY A 20 -17.33 23.94 2.23
N ARG A 21 -17.12 23.84 0.90
CA ARG A 21 -17.46 22.63 0.13
C ARG A 21 -16.57 21.42 0.47
N ARG A 22 -15.29 21.65 0.80
CA ARG A 22 -14.36 20.60 1.24
C ARG A 22 -14.72 20.09 2.63
N VAL A 23 -15.09 20.97 3.56
CA VAL A 23 -15.53 20.61 4.91
C VAL A 23 -16.78 19.73 4.88
N LEU A 24 -17.76 20.03 4.03
CA LEU A 24 -18.94 19.19 3.82
C LEU A 24 -18.59 17.82 3.21
N GLY A 25 -17.64 17.76 2.28
CA GLY A 25 -17.14 16.52 1.69
C GLY A 25 -16.42 15.64 2.72
N ILE A 26 -15.60 16.23 3.58
CA ILE A 26 -14.89 15.56 4.68
C ILE A 26 -15.89 15.03 5.71
N GLY A 27 -16.89 15.84 6.11
CA GLY A 27 -17.94 15.40 7.04
C GLY A 27 -18.75 14.23 6.48
N ARG A 28 -19.06 14.27 5.18
CA ARG A 28 -19.75 13.17 4.49
C ARG A 28 -18.90 11.90 4.41
N LEU A 29 -17.61 12.02 4.10
CA LEU A 29 -16.69 10.89 4.09
C LEU A 29 -16.49 10.32 5.50
N ALA A 30 -16.31 11.16 6.52
CA ALA A 30 -16.21 10.74 7.90
C ALA A 30 -17.50 10.04 8.37
N ALA A 31 -18.67 10.54 7.99
CA ALA A 31 -19.95 9.91 8.27
C ALA A 31 -20.11 8.56 7.54
N MET A 32 -19.71 8.48 6.28
CA MET A 32 -19.72 7.21 5.52
C MET A 32 -18.79 6.18 6.17
N LEU A 33 -17.56 6.57 6.52
CA LEU A 33 -16.60 5.70 7.20
C LEU A 33 -17.10 5.30 8.59
N PHE A 34 -17.76 6.20 9.33
CA PHE A 34 -18.37 5.90 10.61
C PHE A 34 -19.55 4.92 10.49
N LEU A 35 -20.45 5.13 9.53
CA LEU A 35 -21.57 4.21 9.27
C LEU A 35 -21.08 2.83 8.84
N GLU A 36 -19.96 2.75 8.14
CA GLU A 36 -19.32 1.50 7.76
C GLU A 36 -18.64 0.80 8.95
N SER A 37 -18.04 1.57 9.86
CA SER A 37 -17.41 1.03 11.07
C SER A 37 -18.41 0.33 12.01
N VAL A 38 -19.68 0.73 11.97
CA VAL A 38 -20.78 0.10 12.73
C VAL A 38 -21.49 -1.00 11.93
N ASN A 39 -20.90 -1.46 10.83
CA ASN A 39 -21.41 -2.58 10.01
C ASN A 39 -22.81 -2.35 9.42
N LEU A 40 -23.17 -1.11 9.20
CA LEU A 40 -24.46 -0.71 8.61
C LEU A 40 -24.46 -0.77 7.09
N THR A 41 -23.29 -0.92 6.48
CA THR A 41 -23.11 -1.14 5.03
C THR A 41 -22.43 -2.49 4.79
N LYS A 42 -22.77 -3.16 3.68
CA LYS A 42 -22.24 -4.49 3.35
C LYS A 42 -20.82 -4.47 2.75
N ASN A 43 -20.18 -3.32 2.67
CA ASN A 43 -18.89 -3.14 2.01
C ASN A 43 -17.83 -2.82 3.08
N ALA A 44 -17.13 -3.83 3.59
CA ALA A 44 -16.07 -3.65 4.58
C ALA A 44 -14.90 -2.85 3.98
N ILE A 45 -14.79 -1.57 4.33
CA ILE A 45 -13.65 -0.72 4.03
C ILE A 45 -12.77 -0.65 5.27
N ALA A 46 -11.46 -0.81 5.08
CA ALA A 46 -10.52 -0.68 6.17
C ALA A 46 -10.47 0.78 6.67
N LEU A 47 -10.68 0.96 7.97
CA LEU A 47 -10.64 2.28 8.60
C LEU A 47 -9.23 2.59 9.10
N PRO A 48 -8.73 3.81 8.85
CA PRO A 48 -7.47 4.26 9.41
C PRO A 48 -7.56 4.26 10.94
N PHE A 49 -6.49 3.88 11.60
CA PHE A 49 -6.37 3.82 13.06
C PHE A 49 -7.34 2.87 13.78
N VAL A 50 -8.10 2.04 13.05
CA VAL A 50 -9.07 1.09 13.63
C VAL A 50 -8.86 -0.33 13.11
N SER A 51 -8.80 -0.51 11.79
CA SER A 51 -8.76 -1.84 11.17
C SER A 51 -7.41 -2.53 11.34
N SER A 52 -6.32 -1.78 11.37
CA SER A 52 -4.98 -2.33 11.40
C SER A 52 -4.59 -2.82 12.80
N ALA A 53 -4.16 -4.07 12.90
CA ALA A 53 -3.52 -4.57 14.10
C ALA A 53 -2.10 -3.99 14.23
N LYS A 54 -1.62 -3.79 15.46
CA LYS A 54 -0.20 -3.48 15.68
C LYS A 54 0.65 -4.67 15.30
N THR A 55 1.69 -4.40 14.53
CA THR A 55 2.69 -5.40 14.13
C THR A 55 4.07 -4.76 14.21
N PRO A 56 5.17 -5.53 14.13
CA PRO A 56 6.52 -4.98 14.02
C PRO A 56 6.76 -4.07 12.81
N LEU A 57 5.83 -4.04 11.83
CA LEU A 57 5.92 -3.16 10.67
C LEU A 57 5.51 -1.71 10.97
N THR A 58 5.02 -1.43 12.19
CA THR A 58 4.46 -0.12 12.58
C THR A 58 5.08 0.39 13.87
N GLY A 59 5.34 1.69 13.92
CA GLY A 59 5.94 2.31 15.10
C GLY A 59 6.52 3.68 14.79
N GLN A 60 7.39 4.15 15.65
CA GLN A 60 8.13 5.40 15.47
C GLN A 60 9.22 5.21 14.42
N VAL A 61 9.22 6.05 13.38
CA VAL A 61 10.21 5.97 12.31
C VAL A 61 11.57 6.48 12.79
N THR A 62 12.60 5.64 12.75
CA THR A 62 14.00 6.00 13.09
C THR A 62 14.74 6.53 11.86
N PRO A 63 15.90 7.20 12.03
CA PRO A 63 16.69 7.72 10.92
C PRO A 63 17.37 6.65 10.06
N GLY A 64 17.71 5.49 10.63
CA GLY A 64 18.36 4.38 9.91
C GLY A 64 17.49 3.81 8.80
N ARG A 65 18.11 3.33 7.72
CA ARG A 65 17.41 2.75 6.56
C ARG A 65 18.09 1.46 6.12
N GLN A 66 17.25 0.47 5.83
CA GLN A 66 17.62 -0.77 5.17
C GLN A 66 16.89 -0.85 3.83
N LEU A 67 17.51 -1.54 2.89
CA LEU A 67 16.97 -1.77 1.55
C LEU A 67 17.05 -3.26 1.25
N ALA A 68 15.97 -3.78 0.68
CA ALA A 68 15.97 -5.09 0.04
C ALA A 68 15.20 -4.99 -1.29
N THR A 69 15.44 -5.91 -2.18
CA THR A 69 14.81 -5.93 -3.51
C THR A 69 14.36 -7.35 -3.84
N ALA A 70 13.32 -7.43 -4.67
CA ALA A 70 12.95 -8.67 -5.33
C ALA A 70 12.63 -8.38 -6.79
N ARG A 71 12.77 -9.41 -7.63
CA ARG A 71 12.47 -9.35 -9.07
C ARG A 71 11.67 -10.56 -9.49
N VAL A 72 10.63 -10.34 -10.27
CA VAL A 72 9.79 -11.40 -10.82
C VAL A 72 9.55 -11.11 -12.30
N SER A 73 9.75 -12.10 -13.16
CA SER A 73 9.47 -11.96 -14.59
C SER A 73 8.00 -11.68 -14.86
N MET A 74 7.71 -10.68 -15.69
CA MET A 74 6.35 -10.39 -16.14
C MET A 74 5.74 -11.54 -16.93
N ALA A 75 6.54 -12.42 -17.53
CA ALA A 75 6.04 -13.64 -18.17
C ALA A 75 5.35 -14.56 -17.15
N ARG A 76 5.95 -14.77 -15.96
CA ARG A 76 5.33 -15.54 -14.87
C ARG A 76 4.03 -14.88 -14.40
N VAL A 77 4.07 -13.59 -14.14
CA VAL A 77 2.88 -12.82 -13.73
C VAL A 77 1.76 -12.93 -14.77
N ASN A 78 2.08 -12.80 -16.07
CA ASN A 78 1.10 -12.88 -17.15
C ASN A 78 0.52 -14.31 -17.32
N ALA A 79 1.29 -15.35 -17.04
CA ALA A 79 0.79 -16.73 -17.02
C ALA A 79 -0.28 -16.91 -15.93
N ILE A 80 -0.04 -16.41 -14.71
CA ILE A 80 -1.06 -16.43 -13.65
C ILE A 80 -2.28 -15.59 -14.04
N ARG A 81 -2.08 -14.38 -14.61
CA ARG A 81 -3.17 -13.50 -15.07
C ARG A 81 -4.07 -14.20 -16.08
N ALA A 82 -3.49 -14.83 -17.09
CA ALA A 82 -4.22 -15.56 -18.12
C ALA A 82 -5.04 -16.71 -17.51
N SER A 83 -4.47 -17.37 -16.50
CA SER A 83 -5.09 -18.50 -15.82
C SER A 83 -6.25 -18.13 -14.90
N THR A 84 -6.15 -16.98 -14.20
CA THR A 84 -7.05 -16.59 -13.12
C THR A 84 -7.94 -15.40 -13.47
N ARG A 85 -7.73 -14.76 -14.62
CA ARG A 85 -8.35 -13.49 -15.03
C ARG A 85 -8.11 -12.37 -14.00
N SER A 86 -6.99 -12.46 -13.28
CA SER A 86 -6.60 -11.48 -12.26
C SER A 86 -5.80 -10.32 -12.86
N THR A 87 -5.78 -9.18 -12.18
CA THR A 87 -4.92 -8.05 -12.54
C THR A 87 -3.51 -8.23 -11.99
N LEU A 88 -2.55 -7.42 -12.48
CA LEU A 88 -1.20 -7.36 -11.90
C LEU A 88 -1.25 -7.09 -10.39
N ASN A 89 -2.08 -6.11 -9.97
CA ASN A 89 -2.21 -5.76 -8.55
C ASN A 89 -2.76 -6.91 -7.69
N HIS A 90 -3.74 -7.67 -8.20
CA HIS A 90 -4.26 -8.84 -7.48
C HIS A 90 -3.13 -9.83 -7.18
N ILE A 91 -2.33 -10.18 -8.18
CA ILE A 91 -1.25 -11.16 -8.08
C ILE A 91 -0.13 -10.63 -7.17
N ALA A 92 0.36 -9.42 -7.43
CA ALA A 92 1.45 -8.83 -6.66
C ALA A 92 1.08 -8.68 -5.18
N LEU A 93 -0.11 -8.19 -4.86
CA LEU A 93 -0.58 -8.07 -3.47
C LEU A 93 -0.81 -9.44 -2.82
N THR A 94 -1.22 -10.47 -3.58
CA THR A 94 -1.34 -11.83 -3.05
C THR A 94 0.01 -12.39 -2.62
N CYS A 95 1.03 -12.20 -3.44
CA CYS A 95 2.38 -12.65 -3.12
C CYS A 95 2.99 -11.83 -1.97
N LEU A 96 2.75 -10.52 -1.95
CA LEU A 96 3.16 -9.66 -0.83
C LEU A 96 2.48 -10.05 0.49
N ASP A 97 1.17 -10.37 0.48
CA ASP A 97 0.48 -10.85 1.68
C ASP A 97 1.11 -12.14 2.21
N GLY A 98 1.42 -13.09 1.34
CA GLY A 98 2.11 -14.32 1.71
C GLY A 98 3.51 -14.06 2.29
N ALA A 99 4.29 -13.24 1.62
CA ALA A 99 5.64 -12.87 2.05
C ALA A 99 5.64 -12.13 3.40
N LEU A 100 4.75 -11.16 3.58
CA LEU A 100 4.62 -10.41 4.83
C LEU A 100 4.18 -11.30 6.00
N ARG A 101 3.26 -12.24 5.76
CA ARG A 101 2.83 -13.21 6.78
C ARG A 101 3.98 -14.07 7.24
N ARG A 102 4.75 -14.64 6.30
CA ARG A 102 5.93 -15.45 6.62
C ARG A 102 6.97 -14.63 7.37
N TYR A 103 7.27 -13.44 6.92
CA TYR A 103 8.20 -12.53 7.56
C TYR A 103 7.79 -12.17 9.00
N LEU A 104 6.51 -11.94 9.25
CA LEU A 104 5.99 -11.66 10.60
C LEU A 104 5.97 -12.93 11.47
N GLN A 105 5.69 -14.09 10.90
CA GLN A 105 5.71 -15.37 11.59
C GLN A 105 7.12 -15.71 12.08
N ASP A 106 8.16 -15.42 11.30
CA ASP A 106 9.56 -15.59 11.72
C ASP A 106 9.92 -14.73 12.94
N GLN A 107 9.21 -13.63 13.13
CA GLN A 107 9.34 -12.75 14.28
C GLN A 107 8.40 -13.14 15.45
N GLY A 108 7.77 -14.31 15.37
CA GLY A 108 6.86 -14.81 16.40
C GLY A 108 5.48 -14.15 16.42
N VAL A 109 5.08 -13.45 15.35
CA VAL A 109 3.79 -12.75 15.25
C VAL A 109 2.77 -13.66 14.57
N GLU A 110 1.75 -14.07 15.32
CA GLU A 110 0.59 -14.76 14.77
C GLU A 110 -0.48 -13.75 14.34
N LEU A 111 -0.73 -13.66 13.04
CA LEU A 111 -1.72 -12.76 12.47
C LEU A 111 -3.13 -13.39 12.50
N ARG A 112 -4.00 -12.84 13.35
CA ARG A 112 -5.42 -13.24 13.45
C ARG A 112 -6.36 -12.38 12.61
N ARG A 113 -5.85 -11.29 12.05
CA ARG A 113 -6.60 -10.34 11.20
C ARG A 113 -5.89 -10.15 9.87
N PRO A 114 -6.59 -9.64 8.85
CA PRO A 114 -5.95 -9.21 7.61
C PRO A 114 -4.84 -8.19 7.87
N ILE A 115 -3.79 -8.23 7.05
CA ILE A 115 -2.82 -7.13 6.94
C ILE A 115 -3.54 -5.98 6.22
N THR A 116 -3.46 -4.78 6.78
CA THR A 116 -4.00 -3.58 6.15
C THR A 116 -2.87 -2.79 5.52
N ILE A 117 -2.97 -2.52 4.23
CA ILE A 117 -2.00 -1.68 3.52
C ILE A 117 -2.59 -0.30 3.23
N GLN A 118 -1.70 0.68 3.14
CA GLN A 118 -1.99 1.98 2.55
C GLN A 118 -1.66 1.90 1.06
N MET A 119 -2.64 2.16 0.21
CA MET A 119 -2.48 2.07 -1.24
C MET A 119 -2.75 3.42 -1.89
N PRO A 120 -1.76 4.02 -2.58
CA PRO A 120 -1.99 5.20 -3.40
C PRO A 120 -2.90 4.89 -4.59
N VAL A 121 -3.90 5.73 -4.81
CA VAL A 121 -4.80 5.69 -5.96
C VAL A 121 -4.68 6.97 -6.77
N ASN A 122 -4.69 6.84 -8.09
CA ASN A 122 -4.68 7.97 -8.99
C ASN A 122 -6.07 8.62 -9.03
N LEU A 123 -6.15 9.92 -8.70
CA LEU A 123 -7.38 10.70 -8.70
C LEU A 123 -7.53 11.58 -9.95
N ARG A 124 -6.61 11.47 -10.93
CA ARG A 124 -6.73 12.20 -12.20
C ARG A 124 -7.88 11.67 -13.03
N LYS A 125 -8.61 12.58 -13.64
CA LYS A 125 -9.60 12.24 -14.66
C LYS A 125 -8.89 11.80 -15.95
N GLU A 126 -9.54 10.96 -16.73
CA GLU A 126 -9.03 10.55 -18.02
C GLU A 126 -8.73 11.76 -18.91
N GLY A 127 -7.50 11.84 -19.45
CA GLY A 127 -7.05 12.98 -20.26
C GLY A 127 -6.51 14.19 -19.48
N GLU A 128 -6.58 14.20 -18.14
CA GLU A 128 -6.05 15.30 -17.32
C GLU A 128 -4.51 15.27 -17.30
N ARG A 129 -3.87 16.33 -17.81
CA ARG A 129 -2.40 16.52 -17.89
C ARG A 129 -1.91 17.63 -16.94
N THR A 130 -2.41 17.66 -15.72
CA THR A 130 -1.95 18.63 -14.73
C THR A 130 -0.57 18.26 -14.20
N THR A 131 0.26 19.26 -13.93
CA THR A 131 1.55 19.10 -13.22
C THR A 131 1.30 18.81 -11.73
N GLY A 132 2.14 17.99 -11.11
CA GLY A 132 2.03 17.61 -9.69
C GLY A 132 1.35 16.25 -9.48
N ASN A 133 1.38 15.76 -8.25
CA ASN A 133 0.77 14.48 -7.87
C ASN A 133 -0.68 14.71 -7.44
N LYS A 134 -1.63 14.04 -8.12
CA LYS A 134 -3.04 14.00 -7.75
C LYS A 134 -3.39 12.57 -7.33
N ILE A 135 -3.01 12.24 -6.11
CA ILE A 135 -3.16 10.90 -5.53
C ILE A 135 -3.93 10.97 -4.22
N GLY A 136 -4.75 9.95 -3.98
CA GLY A 136 -5.30 9.66 -2.67
C GLY A 136 -4.63 8.44 -2.07
N ILE A 137 -4.60 8.34 -0.75
CA ILE A 137 -4.16 7.14 -0.04
C ILE A 137 -5.36 6.52 0.65
N ILE A 138 -5.62 5.27 0.34
CA ILE A 138 -6.73 4.51 0.91
C ILE A 138 -6.20 3.27 1.63
N GLN A 139 -6.95 2.79 2.62
CA GLN A 139 -6.63 1.56 3.32
C GLN A 139 -7.31 0.38 2.62
N VAL A 140 -6.54 -0.69 2.44
CA VAL A 140 -6.99 -1.94 1.85
C VAL A 140 -6.65 -3.08 2.78
N GLU A 141 -7.65 -3.82 3.23
CA GLU A 141 -7.42 -5.11 3.87
C GLU A 141 -7.04 -6.13 2.82
N LEU A 142 -5.93 -6.84 3.04
CA LEU A 142 -5.50 -7.94 2.20
C LEU A 142 -6.37 -9.19 2.46
N SER A 143 -5.79 -10.37 2.52
CA SER A 143 -6.56 -11.58 2.79
C SER A 143 -6.77 -11.80 4.29
N PRO A 144 -7.93 -12.30 4.75
CA PRO A 144 -8.00 -13.02 6.01
C PRO A 144 -6.95 -14.13 6.08
N PRO A 145 -6.52 -14.58 7.29
CA PRO A 145 -5.58 -15.67 7.41
C PRO A 145 -6.00 -16.90 6.62
N THR A 146 -5.13 -17.38 5.74
CA THR A 146 -5.30 -18.61 4.95
C THR A 146 -3.93 -19.08 4.44
N ASP A 147 -3.72 -20.39 4.42
CA ASP A 147 -2.51 -20.99 3.89
C ASP A 147 -2.59 -21.22 2.36
N ASP A 148 -3.80 -21.21 1.78
CA ASP A 148 -4.00 -21.40 0.36
C ASP A 148 -3.78 -20.10 -0.44
N PRO A 149 -2.74 -20.02 -1.31
CA PRO A 149 -2.46 -18.83 -2.11
C PRO A 149 -3.58 -18.49 -3.11
N TYR A 150 -4.32 -19.47 -3.61
CA TYR A 150 -5.43 -19.22 -4.54
C TYR A 150 -6.64 -18.62 -3.83
N VAL A 151 -6.97 -19.09 -2.63
CA VAL A 151 -7.99 -18.46 -1.76
C VAL A 151 -7.57 -17.03 -1.42
N ARG A 152 -6.31 -16.81 -1.10
CA ARG A 152 -5.73 -15.47 -0.86
C ARG A 152 -5.92 -14.56 -2.06
N LEU A 153 -5.64 -15.03 -3.27
CA LEU A 153 -5.85 -14.28 -4.52
C LEU A 153 -7.31 -13.85 -4.69
N ARG A 154 -8.25 -14.73 -4.41
CA ARG A 154 -9.69 -14.43 -4.47
C ARG A 154 -10.08 -13.35 -3.45
N ASN A 155 -9.65 -13.50 -2.20
CA ASN A 155 -9.96 -12.56 -1.13
C ASN A 155 -9.45 -11.14 -1.49
N ILE A 156 -8.20 -11.02 -1.93
CA ILE A 156 -7.61 -9.76 -2.35
C ILE A 156 -8.35 -9.18 -3.56
N GLY A 157 -8.75 -10.04 -4.50
CA GLY A 157 -9.59 -9.62 -5.62
C GLY A 157 -10.94 -9.03 -5.19
N TYR A 158 -11.55 -9.54 -4.12
CA TYR A 158 -12.76 -8.95 -3.52
C TYR A 158 -12.47 -7.61 -2.86
N SER A 159 -11.44 -7.53 -2.02
CA SER A 159 -11.05 -6.29 -1.35
C SER A 159 -10.79 -5.16 -2.34
N LEU A 160 -10.01 -5.42 -3.40
CA LEU A 160 -9.70 -4.40 -4.40
C LEU A 160 -10.92 -3.97 -5.24
N ARG A 161 -11.87 -4.87 -5.50
CA ARG A 161 -13.12 -4.48 -6.16
C ARG A 161 -13.96 -3.56 -5.28
N ASN A 162 -14.09 -3.88 -3.99
CA ASN A 162 -14.83 -3.05 -3.04
C ASN A 162 -14.22 -1.65 -2.94
N VAL A 163 -12.88 -1.59 -2.82
CA VAL A 163 -12.13 -0.33 -2.82
C VAL A 163 -12.38 0.47 -4.10
N ARG A 164 -12.33 -0.17 -5.27
CA ARG A 164 -12.61 0.51 -6.54
C ARG A 164 -14.03 1.06 -6.60
N THR A 165 -15.03 0.26 -6.21
CA THR A 165 -16.43 0.71 -6.16
C THR A 165 -16.58 1.92 -5.24
N MET A 166 -15.90 1.93 -4.09
CA MET A 166 -15.90 3.09 -3.19
C MET A 166 -15.25 4.32 -3.84
N VAL A 167 -14.05 4.17 -4.40
CA VAL A 167 -13.32 5.27 -5.07
C VAL A 167 -14.16 5.86 -6.20
N ASP A 168 -14.81 5.01 -7.01
CA ASP A 168 -15.66 5.45 -8.12
C ASP A 168 -16.97 6.14 -7.64
N SER A 169 -17.42 5.88 -6.40
CA SER A 169 -18.62 6.47 -5.80
C SER A 169 -18.38 7.78 -5.05
N VAL A 170 -17.14 8.16 -4.81
CA VAL A 170 -16.76 9.34 -4.00
C VAL A 170 -16.06 10.38 -4.88
N ALA A 171 -16.34 11.66 -4.62
CA ALA A 171 -15.66 12.73 -5.34
C ALA A 171 -14.13 12.69 -5.07
N PRO A 172 -13.28 12.83 -6.12
CA PRO A 172 -11.82 12.81 -5.96
C PRO A 172 -11.30 13.79 -4.91
N GLU A 173 -11.91 14.97 -4.82
CA GLU A 173 -11.56 16.03 -3.86
C GLU A 173 -11.81 15.59 -2.39
N ALA A 174 -12.78 14.70 -2.16
CA ALA A 174 -13.06 14.16 -0.83
C ALA A 174 -11.98 13.14 -0.42
N ILE A 175 -11.54 12.30 -1.36
CA ILE A 175 -10.44 11.34 -1.12
C ILE A 175 -9.11 12.08 -0.88
N GLU A 176 -8.85 13.14 -1.64
CA GLU A 176 -7.67 14.00 -1.45
C GLU A 176 -7.69 14.64 -0.05
N SER A 177 -8.81 15.23 0.34
CA SER A 177 -8.98 15.84 1.66
C SER A 177 -8.84 14.82 2.80
N TYR A 178 -9.40 13.62 2.64
CA TYR A 178 -9.22 12.52 3.56
C TYR A 178 -7.74 12.12 3.71
N THR A 179 -7.03 12.02 2.59
CA THR A 179 -5.59 11.70 2.57
C THR A 179 -4.77 12.74 3.32
N ILE A 180 -5.06 14.02 3.10
CA ILE A 180 -4.37 15.12 3.78
C ILE A 180 -4.62 15.07 5.30
N ILE A 181 -5.86 14.89 5.72
CA ILE A 181 -6.22 14.87 7.14
C ILE A 181 -5.61 13.67 7.86
N THR A 182 -5.75 12.47 7.30
CA THR A 182 -5.20 11.26 7.92
C THR A 182 -3.67 11.29 7.94
N GLY A 183 -3.04 11.77 6.87
CA GLY A 183 -1.61 11.99 6.81
C GLY A 183 -1.12 13.02 7.84
N LEU A 184 -1.88 14.11 8.05
CA LEU A 184 -1.57 15.12 9.06
C LEU A 184 -1.66 14.55 10.48
N VAL A 185 -2.69 13.77 10.78
CA VAL A 185 -2.82 13.09 12.08
C VAL A 185 -1.64 12.16 12.33
N ALA A 186 -1.26 11.36 11.35
CA ALA A 186 -0.10 10.47 11.43
C ALA A 186 1.21 11.26 11.62
N GLN A 187 1.38 12.38 10.91
CA GLN A 187 2.56 13.25 11.03
C GLN A 187 2.66 13.92 12.41
N ILE A 188 1.53 14.35 12.98
CA ILE A 188 1.48 14.90 14.34
C ILE A 188 1.87 13.82 15.35
N ALA A 189 1.31 12.60 15.22
CA ALA A 189 1.65 11.48 16.10
C ALA A 189 3.15 11.14 16.04
N GLU A 190 3.74 11.15 14.84
CA GLU A 190 5.17 10.93 14.63
C GLU A 190 6.01 12.03 15.30
N THR A 191 5.64 13.29 15.09
CA THR A 191 6.36 14.45 15.66
C THR A 191 6.31 14.47 17.19
N LEU A 192 5.19 14.07 17.78
CA LEU A 192 4.99 13.97 19.23
C LEU A 192 5.51 12.64 19.81
N LYS A 193 6.12 11.78 19.00
CA LYS A 193 6.62 10.45 19.39
C LYS A 193 5.52 9.54 19.98
N MET A 194 4.31 9.66 19.45
CA MET A 194 3.14 8.91 19.86
C MET A 194 2.84 7.71 18.97
N SER A 195 3.58 7.51 17.86
CA SER A 195 3.34 6.45 16.87
C SER A 195 3.31 5.05 17.49
N ASN A 196 4.14 4.79 18.50
CA ASN A 196 4.14 3.53 19.23
C ASN A 196 2.91 3.32 20.14
N ARG A 197 2.15 4.38 20.44
CA ARG A 197 1.00 4.35 21.36
C ARG A 197 -0.34 4.37 20.64
N MET A 198 -0.38 4.95 19.46
CA MET A 198 -1.59 5.04 18.63
C MET A 198 -1.79 3.77 17.80
N PRO A 199 -3.04 3.40 17.48
CA PRO A 199 -3.29 2.41 16.43
C PRO A 199 -2.70 2.88 15.10
N PRO A 200 -2.12 2.00 14.28
CA PRO A 200 -1.53 2.38 13.01
C PRO A 200 -2.62 2.74 11.97
N MET A 201 -2.27 3.61 11.03
CA MET A 201 -3.12 3.93 9.89
C MET A 201 -3.23 2.75 8.91
N GLY A 202 -2.17 1.97 8.79
CA GLY A 202 -2.01 0.74 8.04
C GLY A 202 -0.72 0.07 8.47
N ASN A 203 -0.54 -1.21 8.15
CA ASN A 203 0.67 -1.95 8.54
C ASN A 203 1.89 -1.58 7.68
N THR A 204 1.66 -1.25 6.42
CA THR A 204 2.69 -0.78 5.49
C THR A 204 2.05 0.00 4.34
N LEU A 205 2.85 0.77 3.60
CA LEU A 205 2.42 1.36 2.33
C LEU A 205 2.90 0.48 1.18
N VAL A 206 2.00 0.20 0.23
CA VAL A 206 2.33 -0.53 -1.01
C VAL A 206 1.92 0.31 -2.20
N SER A 207 2.89 0.71 -3.02
CA SER A 207 2.69 1.48 -4.24
C SER A 207 3.04 0.65 -5.47
N ASN A 208 2.32 0.84 -6.58
CA ASN A 208 2.65 0.24 -7.86
C ASN A 208 2.75 1.35 -8.91
N VAL A 209 3.93 1.48 -9.50
CA VAL A 209 4.25 2.50 -10.51
C VAL A 209 4.57 1.79 -11.83
N PRO A 210 3.79 2.00 -12.89
CA PRO A 210 4.13 1.45 -14.20
C PRO A 210 5.36 2.16 -14.76
N GLY A 211 6.32 1.39 -15.25
CA GLY A 211 7.52 1.88 -15.91
C GLY A 211 7.59 1.54 -17.39
N PRO A 212 8.69 1.91 -18.05
CA PRO A 212 8.92 1.66 -19.47
C PRO A 212 8.91 0.17 -19.80
N LYS A 213 8.30 -0.16 -20.94
CA LYS A 213 8.28 -1.54 -21.44
C LYS A 213 9.59 -1.94 -22.13
N ASP A 214 10.26 -0.95 -22.72
CA ASP A 214 11.50 -1.13 -23.46
C ASP A 214 12.70 -0.73 -22.60
N PHE A 215 13.87 -1.30 -22.93
CA PHE A 215 15.12 -0.92 -22.27
C PHE A 215 15.46 0.54 -22.50
N LEU A 216 15.85 1.22 -21.45
CA LEU A 216 16.40 2.58 -21.51
C LEU A 216 17.92 2.52 -21.66
N TYR A 217 18.46 3.56 -22.27
CA TYR A 217 19.90 3.70 -22.54
C TYR A 217 20.41 5.05 -22.05
N LEU A 218 21.60 5.05 -21.44
CA LEU A 218 22.31 6.26 -21.09
C LEU A 218 23.69 6.25 -21.81
N LYS A 219 23.90 7.16 -22.74
CA LYS A 219 25.13 7.24 -23.52
C LYS A 219 25.57 5.88 -24.12
N GLY A 220 24.62 5.10 -24.62
CA GLY A 220 24.87 3.78 -25.22
C GLY A 220 24.90 2.60 -24.21
N ALA A 221 25.01 2.85 -22.91
CA ALA A 221 24.91 1.81 -21.89
C ALA A 221 23.46 1.46 -21.63
N ARG A 222 23.11 0.18 -21.72
CA ARG A 222 21.77 -0.31 -21.43
C ARG A 222 21.54 -0.34 -19.92
N MET A 223 20.41 0.16 -19.46
CA MET A 223 19.97 0.00 -18.09
C MET A 223 19.31 -1.38 -17.94
N GLU A 224 19.94 -2.26 -17.15
CA GLU A 224 19.48 -3.64 -16.99
C GLU A 224 18.35 -3.76 -15.98
N GLU A 225 18.40 -3.02 -14.89
CA GLU A 225 17.45 -3.09 -13.78
C GLU A 225 17.08 -1.71 -13.25
N MET A 226 15.88 -1.58 -12.72
CA MET A 226 15.42 -0.37 -12.04
C MET A 226 14.70 -0.74 -10.75
N HIS A 227 15.32 -0.47 -9.62
CA HIS A 227 14.74 -0.73 -8.30
C HIS A 227 14.10 0.53 -7.70
N PRO A 228 12.79 0.50 -7.45
CA PRO A 228 12.10 1.65 -6.89
C PRO A 228 12.41 1.77 -5.39
N ILE A 229 12.81 2.96 -4.97
CA ILE A 229 13.04 3.28 -3.55
C ILE A 229 12.20 4.49 -3.21
N SER A 230 11.34 4.36 -2.20
CA SER A 230 10.44 5.41 -1.74
C SER A 230 10.81 5.88 -0.33
N THR A 231 10.02 6.77 0.24
CA THR A 231 10.19 7.25 1.61
C THR A 231 9.30 6.46 2.57
N LEU A 232 9.67 6.37 3.84
CA LEU A 232 8.81 5.82 4.87
C LEU A 232 7.75 6.86 5.27
N PRO A 233 6.46 6.52 5.19
CA PRO A 233 5.42 7.39 5.73
C PRO A 233 5.44 7.36 7.27
N PRO A 234 4.83 8.36 7.93
CA PRO A 234 4.71 8.36 9.38
C PRO A 234 4.10 7.06 9.91
N SER A 235 4.64 6.58 11.01
CA SER A 235 4.20 5.36 11.71
C SER A 235 4.35 4.05 10.95
N ASN A 236 4.94 4.04 9.75
CA ASN A 236 5.28 2.82 9.01
C ASN A 236 6.79 2.59 9.00
N LEU A 237 7.21 1.45 9.50
CA LEU A 237 8.62 1.03 9.51
C LEU A 237 9.04 0.34 8.20
N LEU A 238 8.08 0.03 7.34
CA LEU A 238 8.27 -0.59 6.02
C LEU A 238 7.45 0.15 4.96
N ASN A 239 8.04 0.34 3.78
CA ASN A 239 7.36 0.77 2.56
C ASN A 239 7.78 -0.12 1.39
N ILE A 240 6.84 -0.55 0.58
CA ILE A 240 7.05 -1.43 -0.56
C ILE A 240 6.61 -0.71 -1.82
N THR A 241 7.49 -0.60 -2.80
CA THR A 241 7.14 -0.02 -4.10
C THR A 241 7.41 -1.04 -5.19
N LEU A 242 6.44 -1.20 -6.08
CA LEU A 242 6.53 -2.03 -7.26
C LEU A 242 6.80 -1.14 -8.48
N PHE A 243 7.63 -1.62 -9.39
CA PHE A 243 7.93 -0.94 -10.64
C PHE A 243 8.12 -1.96 -11.76
N SER A 244 7.38 -1.80 -12.85
CA SER A 244 7.55 -2.65 -14.03
C SER A 244 8.59 -2.03 -14.98
N TYR A 245 9.58 -2.81 -15.42
CA TYR A 245 10.60 -2.34 -16.35
C TYR A 245 11.09 -3.48 -17.24
N ALA A 246 11.12 -3.24 -18.55
CA ALA A 246 11.73 -4.11 -19.55
C ALA A 246 11.40 -5.61 -19.43
N GLY A 247 10.16 -5.93 -19.12
CA GLY A 247 9.69 -7.32 -18.99
C GLY A 247 9.78 -7.94 -17.61
N ASP A 248 10.16 -7.17 -16.59
CA ASP A 248 10.22 -7.60 -15.20
C ASP A 248 9.40 -6.69 -14.28
N LEU A 249 9.03 -7.24 -13.14
CA LEU A 249 8.42 -6.53 -12.02
C LEU A 249 9.44 -6.50 -10.88
N PHE A 250 9.87 -5.30 -10.53
CA PHE A 250 10.79 -5.03 -9.44
C PHE A 250 10.05 -4.61 -8.19
N PHE A 251 10.50 -5.11 -7.05
CA PHE A 251 10.04 -4.73 -5.74
C PHE A 251 11.18 -4.03 -5.01
N GLY A 252 10.96 -2.80 -4.59
CA GLY A 252 11.84 -2.08 -3.69
C GLY A 252 11.22 -2.05 -2.31
N LEU A 253 11.96 -2.58 -1.33
CA LEU A 253 11.57 -2.61 0.06
C LEU A 253 12.50 -1.67 0.82
N ILE A 254 11.93 -0.65 1.45
CA ILE A 254 12.68 0.24 2.35
C ILE A 254 12.10 0.13 3.75
N ALA A 255 12.98 -0.03 4.72
CA ALA A 255 12.59 -0.15 6.13
C ALA A 255 13.50 0.67 7.04
N THR A 256 13.08 0.86 8.29
CA THR A 256 13.98 1.32 9.34
C THR A 256 14.99 0.22 9.68
N ASP A 257 16.10 0.60 10.29
CA ASP A 257 17.11 -0.33 10.80
C ASP A 257 16.63 -1.22 11.97
N GLU A 258 15.46 -0.93 12.51
CA GLU A 258 14.84 -1.73 13.58
C GLU A 258 14.17 -3.03 13.06
N LEU A 259 13.82 -3.10 11.77
CA LEU A 259 13.23 -4.32 11.20
C LEU A 259 14.33 -5.35 10.89
N PRO A 260 14.34 -6.51 11.57
CA PRO A 260 15.39 -7.51 11.35
C PRO A 260 15.21 -8.23 10.01
N HIS A 261 16.32 -8.60 9.38
CA HIS A 261 16.35 -9.52 8.23
C HIS A 261 15.42 -9.11 7.07
N LEU A 262 15.47 -7.84 6.66
CA LEU A 262 14.63 -7.33 5.56
C LEU A 262 14.90 -8.07 4.24
N GLU A 263 16.10 -8.58 4.02
CA GLU A 263 16.49 -9.39 2.87
C GLU A 263 15.61 -10.64 2.71
N LYS A 264 15.22 -11.28 3.81
CA LYS A 264 14.31 -12.45 3.79
C LYS A 264 12.93 -12.10 3.27
N LEU A 265 12.44 -10.89 3.55
CA LEU A 265 11.16 -10.46 2.97
C LEU A 265 11.25 -10.39 1.44
N GLY A 266 12.37 -9.94 0.88
CA GLY A 266 12.62 -9.99 -0.56
C GLY A 266 12.61 -11.40 -1.14
N GLU A 267 13.25 -12.35 -0.45
CA GLU A 267 13.25 -13.79 -0.81
C GLU A 267 11.82 -14.37 -0.78
N TYR A 268 11.08 -14.10 0.29
CA TYR A 268 9.70 -14.58 0.46
C TYR A 268 8.74 -14.06 -0.62
N VAL A 269 8.99 -12.90 -1.22
CA VAL A 269 8.23 -12.44 -2.39
C VAL A 269 8.37 -13.44 -3.54
N GLY A 270 9.60 -13.87 -3.86
CA GLY A 270 9.86 -14.85 -4.93
C GLY A 270 9.24 -16.22 -4.65
N GLU A 271 9.34 -16.69 -3.39
CA GLU A 271 8.75 -17.94 -2.94
C GLU A 271 7.21 -17.90 -3.03
N ALA A 272 6.58 -16.82 -2.58
CA ALA A 272 5.13 -16.65 -2.65
C ALA A 272 4.60 -16.64 -4.10
N PHE A 273 5.37 -16.13 -5.06
CA PHE A 273 5.03 -16.27 -6.48
C PHE A 273 5.06 -17.74 -6.92
N THR A 274 6.04 -18.51 -6.50
CA THR A 274 6.16 -19.94 -6.83
C THR A 274 5.02 -20.76 -6.21
N GLU A 275 4.66 -20.46 -4.97
CA GLU A 275 3.53 -21.09 -4.28
C GLU A 275 2.20 -20.77 -4.98
N LEU A 276 1.99 -19.51 -5.40
CA LEU A 276 0.78 -19.13 -6.12
C LEU A 276 0.70 -19.82 -7.49
N GLU A 277 1.81 -19.95 -8.22
CA GLU A 277 1.85 -20.69 -9.50
C GLU A 277 1.47 -22.15 -9.32
N ALA A 278 1.96 -22.79 -8.25
CA ALA A 278 1.61 -24.17 -7.93
C ALA A 278 0.11 -24.30 -7.61
N SER A 279 -0.40 -23.48 -6.69
CA SER A 279 -1.80 -23.48 -6.26
C SER A 279 -2.78 -23.21 -7.43
N VAL A 280 -2.41 -22.34 -8.37
CA VAL A 280 -3.23 -22.06 -9.58
C VAL A 280 -3.25 -23.25 -10.53
N ARG A 281 -2.16 -24.02 -10.63
CA ARG A 281 -2.14 -25.26 -11.43
C ARG A 281 -3.03 -26.32 -10.82
N ASP A 282 -2.93 -26.55 -9.51
CA ASP A 282 -3.70 -27.55 -8.77
C ASP A 282 -5.19 -27.27 -8.79
N ALA A 283 -5.59 -26.01 -8.70
CA ALA A 283 -6.99 -25.60 -8.79
C ALA A 283 -7.64 -25.82 -10.18
N ARG A 284 -6.85 -26.20 -11.19
CA ARG A 284 -7.30 -26.47 -12.57
C ARG A 284 -7.28 -27.95 -12.94
N ALA A 285 -6.50 -28.74 -12.22
CA ALA A 285 -6.46 -30.19 -12.34
C ALA A 285 -7.70 -30.83 -11.72
#